data_72f6eb6bffd24981ad47a60615781998
#
_entry.id   72f6eb6bffd24981ad47a60615781998
#
_cell.length_a   1.000
_cell.length_b   1.000
_cell.length_c   1.000
_cell.angle_alpha   90.00
_cell.angle_beta   90.00
_cell.angle_gamma   90.00
#
_symmetry.space_group_name_H-M   'P 1'
#
loop_
_entity.id
_entity.type
_entity.pdbx_description
1 polymer ?
#
loop_
_entity_poly.entity_id
_entity_poly.type
_entity_poly.pdbx_seq_one_letter_code
_entity_poly.pdbx_strand_id
1 'polypeptide(L)'
;QRDDDSIAAPVDIRVFGGYFPFACRYSLDVPVLFNQYGLRQIWEEAYGEVENVTWLSAGSWDPCHFNTVQPIKRLADLKGKRVFTFPTAGRFLSRFGVVPVTLPYEDIQVAVQTGELDGIAWSGITEDYTVGWADVTKYFLTNNISGAWIGSYFANTNSWNAVPPHLQELFRVCMDSSHY
;
A
#
# COMPACT_ATOMS: atom_id res chain seq x y z
N GLN A 1 7.77 3.01 -8.62
CA GLN A 1 6.63 2.36 -7.99
C GLN A 1 5.92 3.32 -7.04
N ARG A 2 4.60 3.33 -7.04
CA ARG A 2 3.78 4.16 -6.15
C ARG A 2 2.49 3.46 -5.80
N ASP A 3 1.89 3.89 -4.71
CA ASP A 3 0.51 3.61 -4.36
C ASP A 3 -0.43 4.25 -5.39
N ASP A 4 -1.41 3.51 -5.85
CA ASP A 4 -2.40 3.98 -6.83
C ASP A 4 -3.24 5.17 -6.28
N ASP A 5 -3.36 5.29 -4.96
CA ASP A 5 -3.96 6.46 -4.30
C ASP A 5 -3.13 7.74 -4.46
N SER A 6 -1.82 7.64 -4.71
CA SER A 6 -0.92 8.80 -4.83
C SER A 6 -0.86 9.40 -6.24
N ILE A 7 -1.53 8.77 -7.21
CA ILE A 7 -1.68 9.26 -8.58
C ILE A 7 -3.16 9.37 -8.91
N ALA A 8 -3.50 10.02 -10.02
CA ALA A 8 -4.87 10.13 -10.51
C ALA A 8 -5.32 8.83 -11.22
N ALA A 9 -5.09 7.69 -10.60
CA ALA A 9 -5.54 6.40 -11.10
C ALA A 9 -7.07 6.32 -11.08
N PRO A 10 -7.70 5.52 -11.97
CA PRO A 10 -9.13 5.26 -11.96
C PRO A 10 -9.62 4.78 -10.59
N VAL A 11 -10.86 5.13 -10.25
CA VAL A 11 -11.45 4.86 -8.93
C VAL A 11 -11.39 3.37 -8.58
N ASP A 12 -11.66 2.49 -9.54
CA ASP A 12 -11.66 1.05 -9.33
C ASP A 12 -10.27 0.53 -8.92
N ILE A 13 -9.22 1.04 -9.57
CA ILE A 13 -7.83 0.73 -9.20
C ILE A 13 -7.53 1.24 -7.79
N ARG A 14 -7.92 2.47 -7.44
CA ARG A 14 -7.68 3.05 -6.11
C ARG A 14 -8.46 2.36 -5.00
N VAL A 15 -9.57 1.70 -5.33
CA VAL A 15 -10.35 0.91 -4.37
C VAL A 15 -9.67 -0.42 -4.08
N PHE A 16 -9.15 -1.11 -5.09
CA PHE A 16 -8.54 -2.44 -4.94
C PHE A 16 -7.03 -2.41 -4.76
N GLY A 17 -6.37 -1.35 -5.21
CA GLY A 17 -4.95 -1.12 -4.98
C GLY A 17 -4.65 -0.63 -3.57
N GLY A 18 -3.39 -0.55 -3.22
CA GLY A 18 -2.97 -0.14 -1.89
C GLY A 18 -3.40 -1.13 -0.80
N TYR A 19 -3.68 -0.61 0.37
CA TYR A 19 -4.12 -1.40 1.53
C TYR A 19 -5.65 -1.47 1.61
N PHE A 20 -6.26 -2.17 0.68
CA PHE A 20 -7.70 -2.38 0.72
C PHE A 20 -8.07 -3.39 1.83
N PRO A 21 -8.95 -3.01 2.77
CA PRO A 21 -9.38 -3.91 3.83
C PRO A 21 -10.05 -5.17 3.27
N PHE A 22 -9.66 -6.33 3.81
CA PHE A 22 -10.19 -7.65 3.43
C PHE A 22 -9.93 -8.09 1.98
N ALA A 23 -8.96 -7.48 1.28
CA ALA A 23 -8.51 -7.92 -0.03
C ALA A 23 -7.69 -9.25 0.08
N CYS A 24 -6.57 -9.36 -0.61
CA CYS A 24 -5.72 -10.55 -0.56
C CYS A 24 -5.19 -10.80 0.85
N ARG A 25 -5.33 -12.03 1.34
CA ARG A 25 -4.80 -12.41 2.66
C ARG A 25 -3.27 -12.47 2.66
N TYR A 26 -2.71 -12.97 1.59
CA TYR A 26 -1.27 -13.18 1.43
C TYR A 26 -0.76 -12.44 0.20
N SER A 27 0.49 -12.01 0.24
CA SER A 27 1.15 -11.36 -0.90
C SER A 27 1.17 -12.25 -2.15
N LEU A 28 1.28 -13.56 -1.97
CA LEU A 28 1.25 -14.55 -3.07
C LEU A 28 -0.13 -14.72 -3.73
N ASP A 29 -1.21 -14.23 -3.13
CA ASP A 29 -2.54 -14.23 -3.77
C ASP A 29 -2.56 -13.24 -4.94
N VAL A 30 -1.79 -12.16 -4.87
CA VAL A 30 -1.76 -11.09 -5.88
C VAL A 30 -1.34 -11.60 -7.26
N PRO A 31 -0.16 -12.26 -7.45
CA PRO A 31 0.23 -12.77 -8.76
C PRO A 31 -0.75 -13.81 -9.30
N VAL A 32 -1.40 -14.59 -8.44
CA VAL A 32 -2.43 -15.53 -8.88
C VAL A 32 -3.64 -14.82 -9.47
N LEU A 33 -4.13 -13.75 -8.79
CA LEU A 33 -5.24 -12.94 -9.30
C LEU A 33 -4.89 -12.26 -10.63
N PHE A 34 -3.69 -11.69 -10.73
CA PHE A 34 -3.26 -10.99 -11.94
C PHE A 34 -3.01 -11.94 -13.12
N ASN A 35 -2.40 -13.09 -12.89
CA ASN A 35 -1.97 -13.99 -13.97
C ASN A 35 -3.02 -15.05 -14.34
N GLN A 36 -3.94 -15.41 -13.43
CA GLN A 36 -4.89 -16.52 -13.66
C GLN A 36 -6.37 -16.11 -13.66
N TYR A 37 -6.71 -14.99 -12.99
CA TYR A 37 -8.10 -14.57 -12.82
C TYR A 37 -8.47 -13.27 -13.54
N GLY A 38 -7.63 -12.84 -14.49
CA GLY A 38 -7.93 -11.71 -15.38
C GLY A 38 -7.78 -10.32 -14.75
N LEU A 39 -7.27 -10.20 -13.53
CA LEU A 39 -7.11 -8.89 -12.88
C LEU A 39 -6.12 -8.00 -13.65
N ARG A 40 -5.12 -8.59 -14.32
CA ARG A 40 -4.18 -7.86 -15.21
C ARG A 40 -4.91 -7.08 -16.29
N GLN A 41 -5.86 -7.69 -16.97
CA GLN A 41 -6.62 -7.03 -18.05
C GLN A 41 -7.41 -5.82 -17.53
N ILE A 42 -8.04 -5.96 -16.36
CA ILE A 42 -8.78 -4.85 -15.73
C ILE A 42 -7.84 -3.70 -15.40
N TRP A 43 -6.63 -3.97 -14.91
CA TRP A 43 -5.63 -2.94 -14.62
C TRP A 43 -5.10 -2.27 -15.90
N GLU A 44 -4.81 -3.05 -16.94
CA GLU A 44 -4.36 -2.53 -18.24
C GLU A 44 -5.42 -1.64 -18.90
N GLU A 45 -6.69 -2.05 -18.87
CA GLU A 45 -7.82 -1.25 -19.38
C GLU A 45 -7.96 0.06 -18.59
N ALA A 46 -7.99 -0.02 -17.27
CA ALA A 46 -8.14 1.14 -16.40
C ALA A 46 -6.99 2.15 -16.53
N TYR A 47 -5.74 1.66 -16.60
CA TYR A 47 -4.59 2.54 -16.81
C TYR A 47 -4.49 3.05 -18.25
N GLY A 48 -5.12 2.37 -19.21
CA GLY A 48 -5.25 2.85 -20.60
C GLY A 48 -6.03 4.16 -20.71
N GLU A 49 -6.86 4.48 -19.72
CA GLU A 49 -7.60 5.75 -19.63
C GLU A 49 -6.76 6.90 -19.02
N VAL A 50 -5.60 6.60 -18.45
CA VAL A 50 -4.73 7.59 -17.81
C VAL A 50 -3.75 8.15 -18.83
N GLU A 51 -3.84 9.46 -19.07
CA GLU A 51 -3.00 10.14 -20.04
C GLU A 51 -1.51 9.98 -19.70
N ASN A 52 -0.72 9.60 -20.71
CA ASN A 52 0.73 9.51 -20.67
C ASN A 52 1.29 8.52 -19.61
N VAL A 53 0.51 7.54 -19.19
CA VAL A 53 0.91 6.47 -18.28
C VAL A 53 0.76 5.11 -18.97
N THR A 54 1.82 4.31 -18.92
CA THR A 54 1.79 2.89 -19.32
C THR A 54 1.96 2.04 -18.07
N TRP A 55 0.95 1.24 -17.75
CA TRP A 55 1.04 0.26 -16.68
C TRP A 55 1.88 -0.94 -17.14
N LEU A 56 2.76 -1.43 -16.28
CA LEU A 56 3.73 -2.47 -16.62
C LEU A 56 3.47 -3.80 -15.90
N SER A 57 3.27 -3.72 -14.60
CA SER A 57 2.98 -4.89 -13.76
C SER A 57 2.43 -4.47 -12.40
N ALA A 58 1.82 -5.42 -11.70
CA ALA A 58 1.51 -5.29 -10.27
C ALA A 58 2.72 -5.62 -9.41
N GLY A 59 2.72 -5.11 -8.19
CA GLY A 59 3.60 -5.53 -7.10
C GLY A 59 2.77 -5.98 -5.90
N SER A 60 3.32 -6.82 -5.05
CA SER A 60 2.66 -7.25 -3.82
C SER A 60 3.59 -7.10 -2.62
N TRP A 61 3.01 -6.73 -1.49
CA TRP A 61 3.72 -6.55 -0.22
C TRP A 61 2.93 -7.18 0.92
N ASP A 62 3.56 -7.22 2.09
CA ASP A 62 2.97 -7.76 3.30
C ASP A 62 1.68 -7.03 3.72
N PRO A 63 0.78 -7.73 4.43
CA PRO A 63 -0.37 -7.10 5.06
C PRO A 63 0.02 -5.97 6.00
N CYS A 64 -0.80 -4.91 6.05
CA CYS A 64 -0.55 -3.76 6.92
C CYS A 64 -0.99 -4.03 8.37
N HIS A 65 -0.16 -3.61 9.31
CA HIS A 65 -0.38 -3.72 10.74
C HIS A 65 -0.33 -2.35 11.45
N PHE A 66 -0.76 -2.31 12.69
CA PHE A 66 -0.59 -1.14 13.55
C PHE A 66 0.68 -1.26 14.41
N ASN A 67 1.46 -0.18 14.41
CA ASN A 67 2.47 0.12 15.42
C ASN A 67 1.94 1.24 16.31
N THR A 68 1.88 1.06 17.62
CA THR A 68 1.25 2.02 18.53
C THR A 68 2.11 2.38 19.73
N VAL A 69 1.91 3.59 20.25
CA VAL A 69 2.61 4.06 21.47
C VAL A 69 1.99 3.44 22.72
N GLN A 70 0.68 3.19 22.71
CA GLN A 70 -0.07 2.58 23.80
C GLN A 70 -0.66 1.23 23.35
N PRO A 71 -0.85 0.27 24.27
CA PRO A 71 -1.40 -1.03 23.90
C PRO A 71 -2.86 -0.91 23.43
N ILE A 72 -3.19 -1.62 22.36
CA ILE A 72 -4.56 -1.77 21.84
C ILE A 72 -4.98 -3.21 22.09
N LYS A 73 -5.98 -3.43 22.93
CA LYS A 73 -6.50 -4.75 23.30
C LYS A 73 -7.85 -5.08 22.67
N ARG A 74 -8.58 -4.06 22.27
CA ARG A 74 -9.92 -4.18 21.67
C ARG A 74 -10.15 -3.02 20.71
N LEU A 75 -11.08 -3.19 19.78
CA LEU A 75 -11.42 -2.20 18.76
C LEU A 75 -11.78 -0.81 19.36
N ALA A 76 -12.44 -0.80 20.52
CA ALA A 76 -12.79 0.45 21.20
C ALA A 76 -11.60 1.30 21.61
N ASP A 77 -10.43 0.71 21.82
CA ASP A 77 -9.20 1.42 22.22
C ASP A 77 -8.61 2.25 21.07
N LEU A 78 -9.03 1.98 19.84
CA LEU A 78 -8.65 2.76 18.66
C LEU A 78 -9.42 4.09 18.52
N LYS A 79 -10.55 4.24 19.23
CA LYS A 79 -11.40 5.43 19.11
C LYS A 79 -10.65 6.69 19.54
N GLY A 80 -10.62 7.68 18.64
CA GLY A 80 -9.94 8.95 18.86
C GLY A 80 -8.42 8.91 18.68
N LYS A 81 -7.83 7.74 18.39
CA LYS A 81 -6.41 7.62 18.10
C LYS A 81 -6.08 8.25 16.76
N ARG A 82 -5.05 9.09 16.75
CA ARG A 82 -4.50 9.71 15.54
C ARG A 82 -3.44 8.76 14.99
N VAL A 83 -3.71 8.22 13.82
CA VAL A 83 -2.85 7.18 13.23
C VAL A 83 -2.45 7.60 11.83
N PHE A 84 -1.14 7.58 11.54
CA PHE A 84 -0.69 7.66 10.17
C PHE A 84 -1.20 6.44 9.41
N THR A 85 -1.83 6.65 8.27
CA THR A 85 -2.31 5.58 7.40
C THR A 85 -2.52 6.08 5.97
N PHE A 86 -2.51 5.14 5.02
CA PHE A 86 -2.85 5.43 3.64
C PHE A 86 -4.34 5.74 3.48
N PRO A 87 -4.72 6.52 2.46
CA PRO A 87 -6.08 7.07 2.34
C PRO A 87 -7.19 6.02 2.34
N THR A 88 -7.04 4.91 1.63
CA THR A 88 -8.07 3.86 1.55
C THR A 88 -8.29 3.18 2.89
N ALA A 89 -7.22 2.75 3.56
CA ALA A 89 -7.29 2.19 4.91
C ALA A 89 -7.83 3.21 5.92
N GLY A 90 -7.41 4.48 5.80
CA GLY A 90 -7.88 5.57 6.66
C GLY A 90 -9.38 5.80 6.58
N ARG A 91 -9.96 5.78 5.37
CA ARG A 91 -11.43 5.87 5.18
C ARG A 91 -12.19 4.73 5.85
N PHE A 92 -11.65 3.54 5.80
CA PHE A 92 -12.23 2.39 6.51
C PHE A 92 -12.10 2.55 8.04
N LEU A 93 -10.91 2.85 8.53
CA LEU A 93 -10.62 2.96 9.96
C LEU A 93 -11.37 4.11 10.64
N SER A 94 -11.65 5.19 9.93
CA SER A 94 -12.42 6.32 10.47
C SER A 94 -13.84 5.92 10.90
N ARG A 95 -14.42 4.87 10.30
CA ARG A 95 -15.72 4.33 10.71
C ARG A 95 -15.70 3.68 12.10
N PHE A 96 -14.52 3.33 12.60
CA PHE A 96 -14.30 2.82 13.96
C PHE A 96 -13.78 3.91 14.91
N GLY A 97 -13.80 5.16 14.46
CA GLY A 97 -13.44 6.32 15.27
C GLY A 97 -11.92 6.60 15.33
N VAL A 98 -11.12 5.94 14.50
CA VAL A 98 -9.72 6.34 14.27
C VAL A 98 -9.70 7.69 13.56
N VAL A 99 -8.75 8.53 13.91
CA VAL A 99 -8.46 9.79 13.21
C VAL A 99 -7.29 9.55 12.27
N PRO A 100 -7.53 9.31 10.98
CA PRO A 100 -6.45 9.07 10.02
C PRO A 100 -5.69 10.37 9.76
N VAL A 101 -4.38 10.28 9.75
CA VAL A 101 -3.47 11.40 9.47
C VAL A 101 -2.56 10.99 8.31
N THR A 102 -2.34 11.91 7.38
CA THR A 102 -1.39 11.74 6.28
C THR A 102 -0.31 12.81 6.43
N LEU A 103 0.94 12.38 6.48
CA LEU A 103 2.13 13.23 6.62
C LEU A 103 3.19 12.79 5.59
N PRO A 104 4.14 13.67 5.24
CA PRO A 104 5.37 13.26 4.57
C PRO A 104 6.10 12.20 5.41
N TYR A 105 6.78 11.26 4.74
CA TYR A 105 7.47 10.15 5.40
C TYR A 105 8.44 10.62 6.48
N GLU A 106 9.20 11.66 6.19
CA GLU A 106 10.21 12.26 7.08
C GLU A 106 9.64 12.86 8.37
N ASP A 107 8.36 13.19 8.39
CA ASP A 107 7.70 13.83 9.54
C ASP A 107 7.05 12.83 10.48
N ILE A 108 6.80 11.58 10.05
CA ILE A 108 6.04 10.59 10.80
C ILE A 108 6.69 10.27 12.15
N GLN A 109 8.01 10.04 12.16
CA GLN A 109 8.73 9.67 13.39
C GLN A 109 8.67 10.79 14.43
N VAL A 110 8.87 12.03 14.00
CA VAL A 110 8.80 13.21 14.88
C VAL A 110 7.38 13.38 15.41
N ALA A 111 6.36 13.21 14.57
CA ALA A 111 4.96 13.32 14.99
C ALA A 111 4.57 12.28 16.06
N VAL A 112 5.13 11.07 16.02
CA VAL A 112 4.96 10.08 17.10
C VAL A 112 5.70 10.50 18.36
N GLN A 113 6.96 10.96 18.25
CA GLN A 113 7.78 11.38 19.39
C GLN A 113 7.17 12.59 20.12
N THR A 114 6.59 13.53 19.40
CA THR A 114 5.95 14.73 19.97
C THR A 114 4.52 14.47 20.47
N GLY A 115 3.99 13.27 20.26
CA GLY A 115 2.63 12.91 20.65
C GLY A 115 1.55 13.47 19.72
N GLU A 116 1.91 13.92 18.54
CA GLU A 116 0.96 14.30 17.50
C GLU A 116 0.28 13.08 16.89
N LEU A 117 0.99 11.95 16.79
CA LEU A 117 0.46 10.65 16.40
C LEU A 117 0.48 9.66 17.57
N ASP A 118 -0.57 8.84 17.66
CA ASP A 118 -0.71 7.74 18.61
C ASP A 118 -0.22 6.41 18.04
N GLY A 119 -0.03 6.33 16.71
CA GLY A 119 0.43 5.13 16.02
C GLY A 119 0.63 5.33 14.53
N ILE A 120 1.15 4.27 13.92
CA ILE A 120 1.51 4.20 12.50
C ILE A 120 0.91 2.91 11.92
N ALA A 121 0.24 3.01 10.78
CA ALA A 121 -0.19 1.89 9.96
C ALA A 121 0.50 2.02 8.59
N TRP A 122 1.69 1.44 8.48
CA TRP A 122 2.54 1.57 7.31
C TRP A 122 2.58 0.30 6.46
N SER A 123 3.10 -0.80 7.00
CA SER A 123 3.31 -2.05 6.26
C SER A 123 3.30 -3.27 7.20
N GLY A 124 4.02 -4.31 6.83
CA GLY A 124 4.27 -5.48 7.65
C GLY A 124 5.45 -5.30 8.61
N ILE A 125 5.60 -6.24 9.53
CA ILE A 125 6.58 -6.14 10.63
C ILE A 125 8.02 -5.94 10.15
N THR A 126 8.40 -6.58 9.06
CA THR A 126 9.78 -6.51 8.56
C THR A 126 10.12 -5.11 8.06
N GLU A 127 9.24 -4.54 7.23
CA GLU A 127 9.43 -3.19 6.72
C GLU A 127 9.33 -2.16 7.84
N ASP A 128 8.31 -2.26 8.70
CA ASP A 128 8.08 -1.36 9.82
C ASP A 128 9.29 -1.31 10.78
N TYR A 129 9.93 -2.46 11.01
CA TYR A 129 11.17 -2.52 11.78
C TYR A 129 12.35 -1.87 11.04
N THR A 130 12.49 -2.15 9.74
CA THR A 130 13.60 -1.63 8.92
C THR A 130 13.57 -0.11 8.78
N VAL A 131 12.38 0.48 8.67
CA VAL A 131 12.21 1.94 8.56
C VAL A 131 12.24 2.67 9.92
N GLY A 132 12.39 1.94 11.03
CA GLY A 132 12.61 2.51 12.36
C GLY A 132 11.35 2.85 13.16
N TRP A 133 10.17 2.36 12.77
CA TRP A 133 8.95 2.62 13.56
C TRP A 133 9.01 1.99 14.94
N ALA A 134 9.78 0.91 15.11
CA ALA A 134 10.02 0.28 16.40
C ALA A 134 10.77 1.18 17.41
N ASP A 135 11.49 2.19 16.94
CA ASP A 135 12.23 3.12 17.81
C ASP A 135 11.30 4.11 18.52
N VAL A 136 10.13 4.38 17.94
CA VAL A 136 9.17 5.38 18.44
C VAL A 136 7.85 4.78 18.91
N THR A 137 7.56 3.52 18.57
CA THR A 137 6.38 2.78 19.03
C THR A 137 6.79 1.60 19.92
N LYS A 138 5.87 1.17 20.80
CA LYS A 138 6.17 0.10 21.77
C LYS A 138 5.37 -1.17 21.55
N TYR A 139 4.32 -1.09 20.75
CA TYR A 139 3.37 -2.18 20.56
C TYR A 139 3.11 -2.39 19.09
N PHE A 140 3.11 -3.66 18.67
CA PHE A 140 2.75 -4.11 17.34
C PHE A 140 1.50 -4.98 17.44
N LEU A 141 0.47 -4.69 16.67
CA LEU A 141 -0.74 -5.49 16.60
C LEU A 141 -0.55 -6.59 15.56
N THR A 142 -0.66 -7.83 15.98
CA THR A 142 -0.55 -9.00 15.08
C THR A 142 -1.76 -9.17 14.17
N ASN A 143 -2.89 -8.56 14.51
CA ASN A 143 -4.04 -8.48 13.63
C ASN A 143 -3.78 -7.41 12.56
N ASN A 144 -3.76 -7.81 11.30
CA ASN A 144 -3.61 -6.88 10.21
C ASN A 144 -4.88 -6.04 9.97
N ILE A 145 -4.67 -4.82 9.48
CA ILE A 145 -5.74 -3.87 9.16
C ILE A 145 -6.31 -4.16 7.78
N SER A 146 -5.43 -4.55 6.88
CA SER A 146 -5.74 -4.86 5.49
C SER A 146 -5.01 -6.11 5.06
N GLY A 147 -5.43 -6.69 3.94
CA GLY A 147 -4.70 -7.74 3.27
C GLY A 147 -3.38 -7.24 2.67
N ALA A 148 -2.77 -8.09 1.86
CA ALA A 148 -1.57 -7.75 1.13
C ALA A 148 -1.77 -6.48 0.29
N TRP A 149 -0.77 -5.64 0.27
CA TRP A 149 -0.78 -4.43 -0.53
C TRP A 149 -0.58 -4.76 -2.01
N ILE A 150 -1.40 -4.15 -2.85
CA ILE A 150 -1.28 -4.22 -4.30
C ILE A 150 -0.82 -2.86 -4.80
N GLY A 151 0.37 -2.82 -5.35
CA GLY A 151 0.91 -1.61 -5.98
C GLY A 151 1.10 -1.79 -7.47
N SER A 152 1.42 -0.71 -8.15
CA SER A 152 1.60 -0.69 -9.59
C SER A 152 3.01 -0.25 -9.99
N TYR A 153 3.59 -0.95 -10.97
CA TYR A 153 4.71 -0.47 -11.73
C TYR A 153 4.18 0.21 -12.99
N PHE A 154 4.53 1.45 -13.19
CA PHE A 154 4.13 2.20 -14.37
C PHE A 154 5.24 3.16 -14.82
N ALA A 155 5.18 3.56 -16.07
CA ALA A 155 6.13 4.48 -16.68
C ALA A 155 5.40 5.58 -17.45
N ASN A 156 6.10 6.69 -17.69
CA ASN A 156 5.69 7.65 -18.70
C ASN A 156 5.68 6.97 -20.07
N THR A 157 4.57 7.08 -20.82
CA THR A 157 4.37 6.37 -22.08
C THR A 157 5.45 6.69 -23.12
N ASN A 158 5.84 7.97 -23.27
CA ASN A 158 6.86 8.36 -24.21
C ASN A 158 8.24 7.77 -23.84
N SER A 159 8.58 7.80 -22.57
CA SER A 159 9.84 7.21 -22.06
C SER A 159 9.84 5.70 -22.25
N TRP A 160 8.72 5.03 -21.99
CA TRP A 160 8.59 3.59 -22.18
C TRP A 160 8.73 3.18 -23.65
N ASN A 161 8.08 3.91 -24.54
CA ASN A 161 8.15 3.65 -25.98
C ASN A 161 9.55 3.86 -26.58
N ALA A 162 10.41 4.64 -25.91
CA ALA A 162 11.80 4.81 -26.30
C ALA A 162 12.70 3.63 -25.86
N VAL A 163 12.22 2.77 -24.97
CA VAL A 163 12.97 1.57 -24.54
C VAL A 163 12.90 0.50 -25.64
N PRO A 164 14.04 -0.11 -26.02
CA PRO A 164 14.03 -1.19 -27.00
C PRO A 164 13.13 -2.36 -26.60
N PRO A 165 12.39 -3.00 -27.54
CA PRO A 165 11.39 -4.04 -27.20
C PRO A 165 11.93 -5.20 -26.34
N HIS A 166 13.15 -5.65 -26.61
CA HIS A 166 13.75 -6.74 -25.82
C HIS A 166 14.03 -6.34 -24.35
N LEU A 167 14.29 -5.06 -24.09
CA LEU A 167 14.45 -4.55 -22.72
C LEU A 167 13.09 -4.33 -22.06
N GLN A 168 12.06 -3.91 -22.81
CA GLN A 168 10.69 -3.84 -22.27
C GLN A 168 10.24 -5.22 -21.77
N GLU A 169 10.48 -6.27 -22.54
CA GLU A 169 10.15 -7.63 -22.15
C GLU A 169 10.94 -8.09 -20.91
N LEU A 170 12.25 -7.82 -20.89
CA LEU A 170 13.08 -8.11 -19.73
C LEU A 170 12.56 -7.39 -18.46
N PHE A 171 12.19 -6.13 -18.56
CA PHE A 171 11.59 -5.38 -17.46
C PHE A 171 10.31 -6.03 -16.95
N ARG A 172 9.41 -6.43 -17.84
CA ARG A 172 8.14 -7.12 -17.46
C ARG A 172 8.41 -8.41 -16.73
N VAL A 173 9.30 -9.25 -17.26
CA VAL A 173 9.69 -10.52 -16.61
C VAL A 173 10.29 -10.29 -15.23
N CYS A 174 11.18 -9.30 -15.09
CA CYS A 174 11.75 -8.96 -13.79
C CYS A 174 10.72 -8.47 -12.79
N MET A 175 9.78 -7.61 -13.22
CA MET A 175 8.72 -7.11 -12.35
C MET A 175 7.76 -8.24 -11.92
N ASP A 176 7.35 -9.08 -12.86
CA ASP A 176 6.48 -10.24 -12.55
C ASP A 176 7.18 -11.24 -11.61
N SER A 177 8.51 -11.35 -11.70
CA SER A 177 9.31 -12.21 -10.81
C SER A 177 9.49 -11.61 -9.41
N SER A 178 9.23 -10.32 -9.22
CA SER A 178 9.40 -9.65 -7.92
C SER A 178 8.36 -10.04 -6.86
N HIS A 179 7.37 -10.85 -7.23
CA HIS A 179 6.38 -11.41 -6.30
C HIS A 179 6.90 -12.61 -5.50
N TYR A 180 8.00 -13.23 -5.93
CA TYR A 180 8.57 -14.45 -5.39
C TYR A 180 9.95 -14.19 -4.78
#